data_bcc82f620279a42738f2ae7356c8af7b
#
_entry.id   bcc82f620279a42738f2ae7356c8af7b
#
_cell.length_a   1.000
_cell.length_b   1.000
_cell.length_c   1.000
_cell.angle_alpha   90.00
_cell.angle_beta   90.00
_cell.angle_gamma   90.00
#
_symmetry.space_group_name_H-M   'P 1'
#
loop_
_entity.id
_entity.type
_entity.pdbx_description
1 polymer ?
#
loop_
_entity_poly.entity_id
_entity_poly.type
_entity_poly.pdbx_seq_one_letter_code
_entity_poly.pdbx_strand_id
1 'polypeptide(L)'
;MMKRFCLLLLASVTADAAKELPKPSTPNPGLRYYYPVPKAAEPKTFDFDVVIYGASPAAVSAACQAKKMGKSVGVFVFRRHVGGMSSSGLSDVDYGKKESIGGMAKTVFLDFFKKQVQSPAEVETLFLTQLADLGIPVFFEHRLDRVEREGVRITKLVFENGHAVRGKVFMDTTYEGDLMARAGVAHVAGREANAEFGERLNGIQIGAGSSPHNFQWKVDPYVVPGDPKSGVIEGVDATPFAADDHGKADKRYQPFCFRVFATKKDPLPWPKPEGYRPERYELLKRYVNAAPDSKWWNLIYSRGPLKLNEGDCNSAGPVSLDYVDGSRNWVEASYAERERIFQDHVNYQQGYLWFLANDPSIPAELRGRVGQFGLPKKEFPETVGWPHELYVREGRRLRGDYVLTEHDCLGKTKVEDSVGLGSFIMDSHVVRRIIYKTAKEGRITHLRTSKPEEITEAQRDWKGDMVGVEGQFDYAVPKPYRISYRCLRPKKSDCVNLLVPTVISSTHPAFGSMRMEPVFMILGQSAGAAAALAIDGGLAVQDIDYAKLRAILLKEGQLLD
;
A
#
# COMPACT_ATOMS: atom_id res chain seq x y z
N MET A 1 -12.07 61.34 7.56
CA MET A 1 -12.69 60.14 8.15
C MET A 1 -13.37 59.33 7.05
N MET A 2 -12.70 58.39 6.48
CA MET A 2 -13.26 57.51 5.42
C MET A 2 -13.22 56.09 5.96
N LYS A 3 -14.37 55.49 6.26
CA LYS A 3 -14.52 54.10 6.64
C LYS A 3 -14.42 53.25 5.37
N ARG A 4 -13.37 52.41 5.26
CA ARG A 4 -13.27 51.37 4.27
C ARG A 4 -14.10 50.16 4.72
N PHE A 5 -15.17 49.85 4.01
CA PHE A 5 -15.89 48.61 4.10
C PHE A 5 -15.07 47.53 3.38
N CYS A 6 -14.61 46.50 4.11
CA CYS A 6 -14.12 45.27 3.53
C CYS A 6 -15.32 44.38 3.19
N LEU A 7 -15.63 44.24 1.91
CA LEU A 7 -16.55 43.22 1.39
C LEU A 7 -15.82 41.87 1.44
N LEU A 8 -16.22 40.98 2.36
CA LEU A 8 -15.89 39.57 2.29
C LEU A 8 -16.73 38.97 1.17
N LEU A 9 -16.07 38.60 0.05
CA LEU A 9 -16.63 37.70 -0.93
C LEU A 9 -16.70 36.29 -0.31
N LEU A 10 -17.89 35.91 0.14
CA LEU A 10 -18.25 34.51 0.33
C LEU A 10 -18.34 33.87 -1.06
N ALA A 11 -17.28 33.18 -1.47
CA ALA A 11 -17.36 32.26 -2.57
C ALA A 11 -18.32 31.12 -2.17
N SER A 12 -19.53 31.15 -2.72
CA SER A 12 -20.44 30.03 -2.67
C SER A 12 -19.78 28.87 -3.42
N VAL A 13 -19.30 27.88 -2.68
CA VAL A 13 -18.98 26.56 -3.24
C VAL A 13 -20.31 25.97 -3.69
N THR A 14 -20.61 26.14 -4.97
CA THR A 14 -21.69 25.43 -5.64
C THR A 14 -21.41 23.94 -5.45
N ALA A 15 -22.36 23.23 -4.86
CA ALA A 15 -22.37 21.77 -4.77
C ALA A 15 -22.03 21.21 -6.16
N ASP A 16 -20.86 20.61 -6.26
CA ASP A 16 -20.42 19.90 -7.47
C ASP A 16 -21.49 18.83 -7.73
N ALA A 17 -22.19 18.95 -8.84
CA ALA A 17 -23.17 17.95 -9.25
C ALA A 17 -22.46 16.60 -9.21
N ALA A 18 -22.98 15.66 -8.44
CA ALA A 18 -22.37 14.36 -8.21
C ALA A 18 -22.00 13.76 -9.58
N LYS A 19 -20.73 13.85 -9.94
CA LYS A 19 -20.22 13.24 -11.18
C LYS A 19 -20.60 11.77 -11.10
N GLU A 20 -21.33 11.30 -12.09
CA GLU A 20 -21.77 9.92 -12.16
C GLU A 20 -20.56 8.99 -11.94
N LEU A 21 -20.70 8.04 -11.02
CA LEU A 21 -19.64 7.09 -10.74
C LEU A 21 -19.31 6.29 -12.01
N PRO A 22 -18.05 5.97 -12.27
CA PRO A 22 -17.66 5.22 -13.45
C PRO A 22 -18.37 3.86 -13.46
N LYS A 23 -18.67 3.34 -14.65
CA LYS A 23 -19.09 1.95 -14.79
C LYS A 23 -17.96 1.03 -14.33
N PRO A 24 -18.27 -0.12 -13.70
CA PRO A 24 -17.24 -1.13 -13.43
C PRO A 24 -16.53 -1.53 -14.70
N SER A 25 -15.21 -1.71 -14.63
CA SER A 25 -14.38 -2.12 -15.78
C SER A 25 -14.59 -3.58 -16.20
N THR A 26 -15.39 -4.31 -15.46
CA THR A 26 -15.76 -5.70 -15.68
C THR A 26 -17.26 -5.83 -15.49
N PRO A 27 -17.94 -6.84 -16.08
CA PRO A 27 -19.35 -7.09 -15.84
C PRO A 27 -19.69 -7.45 -14.38
N ASN A 28 -18.73 -7.42 -13.48
CA ASN A 28 -18.91 -7.71 -12.06
C ASN A 28 -19.27 -6.44 -11.26
N PRO A 29 -20.55 -6.21 -10.93
CA PRO A 29 -20.98 -5.02 -10.18
C PRO A 29 -20.47 -4.97 -8.74
N GLY A 30 -20.01 -6.10 -8.17
CA GLY A 30 -19.44 -6.18 -6.83
C GLY A 30 -18.01 -5.64 -6.72
N LEU A 31 -17.28 -5.57 -7.84
CA LEU A 31 -15.88 -5.10 -7.86
C LEU A 31 -15.82 -3.56 -7.88
N ARG A 32 -16.01 -2.96 -6.71
CA ARG A 32 -15.98 -1.51 -6.50
C ARG A 32 -15.23 -1.13 -5.24
N TYR A 33 -14.54 -0.02 -5.29
CA TYR A 33 -13.99 0.64 -4.11
C TYR A 33 -15.08 1.42 -3.37
N TYR A 34 -15.81 2.27 -4.10
CA TYR A 34 -16.82 3.14 -3.56
C TYR A 34 -18.15 3.02 -4.33
N TYR A 35 -19.21 2.99 -3.58
CA TYR A 35 -20.61 3.09 -4.04
C TYR A 35 -21.42 3.79 -2.96
N PRO A 36 -22.46 4.55 -3.29
CA PRO A 36 -23.32 5.18 -2.30
C PRO A 36 -23.96 4.15 -1.37
N VAL A 37 -23.89 4.40 -0.06
CA VAL A 37 -24.63 3.61 0.93
C VAL A 37 -25.93 4.34 1.28
N PRO A 38 -27.06 3.63 1.42
CA PRO A 38 -28.30 4.23 1.88
C PRO A 38 -28.11 4.90 3.24
N LYS A 39 -28.70 6.06 3.41
CA LYS A 39 -28.77 6.68 4.74
C LYS A 39 -29.66 5.81 5.63
N ALA A 40 -29.25 5.63 6.88
CA ALA A 40 -30.08 4.94 7.86
C ALA A 40 -31.37 5.72 8.09
N ALA A 41 -32.50 5.00 8.11
CA ALA A 41 -33.79 5.61 8.43
C ALA A 41 -33.79 6.22 9.83
N GLU A 42 -33.10 5.56 10.77
CA GLU A 42 -32.87 6.02 12.14
C GLU A 42 -31.37 6.08 12.42
N PRO A 43 -30.70 7.23 12.21
CA PRO A 43 -29.30 7.41 12.54
C PRO A 43 -29.01 7.17 14.02
N LYS A 44 -28.00 6.35 14.31
CA LYS A 44 -27.59 6.00 15.69
C LYS A 44 -26.23 6.60 16.00
N THR A 45 -26.06 6.97 17.26
CA THR A 45 -24.73 7.29 17.80
C THR A 45 -24.33 6.16 18.75
N PHE A 46 -23.21 5.54 18.44
CA PHE A 46 -22.59 4.49 19.28
C PHE A 46 -21.60 5.12 20.27
N ASP A 47 -21.35 4.44 21.37
CA ASP A 47 -20.38 4.85 22.38
C ASP A 47 -19.44 3.69 22.72
N PHE A 48 -18.12 3.93 22.59
CA PHE A 48 -17.09 2.97 22.95
C PHE A 48 -15.92 3.66 23.69
N ASP A 49 -15.17 2.90 24.47
CA ASP A 49 -13.91 3.39 25.01
C ASP A 49 -12.88 3.58 23.91
N VAL A 50 -12.77 2.58 23.01
CA VAL A 50 -11.85 2.59 21.87
C VAL A 50 -12.63 2.46 20.56
N VAL A 51 -12.43 3.41 19.66
CA VAL A 51 -13.01 3.42 18.32
C VAL A 51 -11.90 3.17 17.30
N ILE A 52 -12.01 2.10 16.53
CA ILE A 52 -11.04 1.74 15.50
C ILE A 52 -11.68 1.95 14.13
N TYR A 53 -11.03 2.76 13.30
CA TYR A 53 -11.43 2.99 11.91
C TYR A 53 -10.43 2.33 10.95
N GLY A 54 -10.90 1.37 10.16
CA GLY A 54 -10.13 0.55 9.24
C GLY A 54 -10.28 -0.94 9.52
N ALA A 55 -9.68 -1.77 8.66
CA ALA A 55 -9.89 -3.21 8.67
C ALA A 55 -8.59 -4.04 8.53
N SER A 56 -7.43 -3.41 8.61
CA SER A 56 -6.12 -4.08 8.49
C SER A 56 -5.87 -5.06 9.66
N PRO A 57 -4.86 -5.93 9.62
CA PRO A 57 -4.47 -6.76 10.76
C PRO A 57 -4.19 -5.94 12.04
N ALA A 58 -3.76 -4.67 11.89
CA ALA A 58 -3.62 -3.77 13.03
C ALA A 58 -4.96 -3.48 13.71
N ALA A 59 -6.07 -3.37 12.96
CA ALA A 59 -7.39 -3.18 13.55
C ALA A 59 -7.77 -4.36 14.46
N VAL A 60 -7.56 -5.58 13.97
CA VAL A 60 -7.89 -6.81 14.69
C VAL A 60 -7.09 -6.93 15.98
N SER A 61 -5.77 -6.79 15.91
CA SER A 61 -4.91 -6.93 17.09
C SER A 61 -5.11 -5.81 18.10
N ALA A 62 -5.34 -4.57 17.64
CA ALA A 62 -5.65 -3.45 18.53
C ALA A 62 -6.98 -3.67 19.26
N ALA A 63 -8.01 -4.12 18.55
CA ALA A 63 -9.32 -4.41 19.11
C ALA A 63 -9.25 -5.52 20.17
N CYS A 64 -8.61 -6.64 19.83
CA CYS A 64 -8.42 -7.76 20.74
C CYS A 64 -7.64 -7.35 22.00
N GLN A 65 -6.54 -6.61 21.83
CA GLN A 65 -5.70 -6.20 22.97
C GLN A 65 -6.44 -5.23 23.90
N ALA A 66 -7.11 -4.21 23.36
CA ALA A 66 -7.88 -3.27 24.16
C ALA A 66 -9.05 -3.96 24.90
N LYS A 67 -9.73 -4.90 24.22
CA LYS A 67 -10.81 -5.69 24.81
C LYS A 67 -10.33 -6.58 25.96
N LYS A 68 -9.19 -7.29 25.78
CA LYS A 68 -8.55 -8.08 26.85
C LYS A 68 -8.20 -7.24 28.08
N MET A 69 -7.94 -5.96 27.89
CA MET A 69 -7.70 -4.98 28.98
C MET A 69 -8.98 -4.32 29.48
N GLY A 70 -10.15 -4.89 29.19
CA GLY A 70 -11.44 -4.49 29.76
C GLY A 70 -12.10 -3.27 29.13
N LYS A 71 -11.65 -2.84 27.92
CA LYS A 71 -12.27 -1.70 27.23
C LYS A 71 -13.43 -2.14 26.34
N SER A 72 -14.45 -1.30 26.20
CA SER A 72 -15.44 -1.45 25.14
C SER A 72 -14.82 -0.98 23.82
N VAL A 73 -14.97 -1.79 22.76
CA VAL A 73 -14.32 -1.56 21.47
C VAL A 73 -15.32 -1.70 20.34
N GLY A 74 -15.31 -0.74 19.38
CA GLY A 74 -16.05 -0.84 18.10
C GLY A 74 -15.10 -0.69 16.93
N VAL A 75 -15.21 -1.58 15.92
CA VAL A 75 -14.44 -1.56 14.68
C VAL A 75 -15.35 -1.09 13.54
N PHE A 76 -14.98 0.01 12.88
CA PHE A 76 -15.75 0.63 11.80
C PHE A 76 -14.99 0.49 10.49
N VAL A 77 -15.60 -0.19 9.53
CA VAL A 77 -14.98 -0.63 8.29
C VAL A 77 -15.58 0.07 7.09
N PHE A 78 -14.73 0.61 6.22
CA PHE A 78 -15.14 1.34 5.02
C PHE A 78 -15.97 0.48 4.05
N ARG A 79 -15.60 -0.80 3.87
CA ARG A 79 -16.26 -1.76 2.98
C ARG A 79 -16.81 -2.95 3.77
N ARG A 80 -16.69 -4.17 3.24
CA ARG A 80 -17.35 -5.39 3.78
C ARG A 80 -16.40 -6.45 4.29
N HIS A 81 -15.08 -6.20 4.30
CA HIS A 81 -14.05 -7.21 4.60
C HIS A 81 -13.14 -6.76 5.73
N VAL A 82 -12.60 -7.73 6.47
CA VAL A 82 -11.63 -7.55 7.55
C VAL A 82 -10.35 -8.31 7.24
N GLY A 83 -9.21 -7.76 7.61
CA GLY A 83 -7.90 -8.38 7.44
C GLY A 83 -7.03 -7.71 6.37
N GLY A 84 -7.55 -6.67 5.70
CA GLY A 84 -6.81 -5.89 4.72
C GLY A 84 -6.21 -6.76 3.62
N MET A 85 -4.93 -6.54 3.32
CA MET A 85 -4.23 -7.31 2.28
C MET A 85 -4.07 -8.78 2.63
N SER A 86 -3.97 -9.14 3.92
CA SER A 86 -3.86 -10.54 4.35
C SER A 86 -5.09 -11.38 3.98
N SER A 87 -6.27 -10.78 3.88
CA SER A 87 -7.51 -11.42 3.44
C SER A 87 -7.89 -11.07 2.01
N SER A 88 -7.01 -10.40 1.26
CA SER A 88 -7.28 -9.95 -0.12
C SER A 88 -6.14 -10.30 -1.09
N GLY A 89 -5.71 -11.56 -1.09
CA GLY A 89 -4.82 -12.11 -2.10
C GLY A 89 -3.31 -12.03 -1.80
N LEU A 90 -2.88 -11.29 -0.78
CA LEU A 90 -1.49 -11.35 -0.30
C LEU A 90 -1.27 -12.64 0.50
N SER A 91 -1.17 -13.76 -0.21
CA SER A 91 -1.12 -15.10 0.37
C SER A 91 0.30 -15.56 0.73
N ASP A 92 1.32 -14.92 0.18
CA ASP A 92 2.73 -15.07 0.58
C ASP A 92 3.17 -13.75 1.23
N VAL A 93 3.04 -13.70 2.56
CA VAL A 93 3.25 -12.47 3.34
C VAL A 93 4.71 -12.27 3.65
N ASP A 94 5.24 -11.11 3.27
CA ASP A 94 6.58 -10.67 3.63
C ASP A 94 6.65 -10.28 5.12
N TYR A 95 7.65 -10.78 5.84
CA TYR A 95 7.84 -10.45 7.26
C TYR A 95 9.30 -10.20 7.68
N GLY A 96 10.25 -10.35 6.76
CA GLY A 96 11.68 -10.23 7.08
C GLY A 96 12.19 -11.40 7.92
N LYS A 97 12.78 -11.12 9.08
CA LYS A 97 13.33 -12.14 9.98
C LYS A 97 12.24 -12.63 10.94
N LYS A 98 11.99 -13.95 10.96
CA LYS A 98 10.95 -14.58 11.80
C LYS A 98 11.14 -14.31 13.28
N GLU A 99 12.38 -14.24 13.72
CA GLU A 99 12.77 -13.95 15.10
C GLU A 99 12.41 -12.53 15.56
N SER A 100 11.93 -11.67 14.68
CA SER A 100 11.41 -10.34 15.03
C SER A 100 9.89 -10.29 15.23
N ILE A 101 9.18 -11.39 14.93
CA ILE A 101 7.72 -11.45 14.98
C ILE A 101 7.26 -12.02 16.33
N GLY A 102 6.65 -11.17 17.14
CA GLY A 102 6.10 -11.51 18.46
C GLY A 102 4.60 -11.36 18.59
N GLY A 103 4.08 -11.58 19.79
CA GLY A 103 2.68 -11.35 20.16
C GLY A 103 1.67 -12.06 19.26
N MET A 104 0.54 -11.40 19.03
CA MET A 104 -0.54 -11.94 18.17
C MET A 104 -0.08 -12.17 16.72
N ALA A 105 0.87 -11.37 16.21
CA ALA A 105 1.38 -11.54 14.87
C ALA A 105 2.13 -12.88 14.71
N LYS A 106 2.85 -13.35 15.73
CA LYS A 106 3.47 -14.67 15.73
C LYS A 106 2.42 -15.78 15.59
N THR A 107 1.37 -15.72 16.40
CA THR A 107 0.29 -16.72 16.36
C THR A 107 -0.37 -16.79 15.00
N VAL A 108 -0.65 -15.64 14.38
CA VAL A 108 -1.31 -15.58 13.07
C VAL A 108 -0.33 -15.95 11.95
N PHE A 109 0.77 -15.25 11.81
CA PHE A 109 1.63 -15.34 10.62
C PHE A 109 2.69 -16.45 10.68
N LEU A 110 3.09 -16.92 11.85
CA LEU A 110 4.09 -17.98 11.95
C LEU A 110 3.50 -19.33 12.37
N ASP A 111 2.54 -19.33 13.29
CA ASP A 111 2.01 -20.59 13.84
C ASP A 111 0.81 -21.11 13.04
N PHE A 112 -0.17 -20.25 12.72
CA PHE A 112 -1.35 -20.64 11.94
C PHE A 112 -0.99 -20.83 10.47
N PHE A 113 -0.26 -19.90 9.87
CA PHE A 113 0.03 -19.93 8.45
C PHE A 113 1.22 -20.83 8.03
N LYS A 114 1.99 -21.38 8.87
CA LYS A 114 3.01 -22.45 8.69
C LYS A 114 3.57 -22.63 7.27
N LYS A 115 3.92 -21.55 6.54
CA LYS A 115 4.51 -21.55 5.19
C LYS A 115 3.62 -22.09 4.05
N GLN A 116 2.33 -22.21 4.22
CA GLN A 116 1.42 -22.57 3.12
C GLN A 116 0.86 -21.32 2.46
N VAL A 117 0.55 -21.43 1.17
CA VAL A 117 -0.26 -20.42 0.49
C VAL A 117 -1.61 -20.34 1.18
N GLN A 118 -1.96 -19.14 1.62
CA GLN A 118 -3.14 -18.90 2.46
C GLN A 118 -4.36 -18.68 1.58
N SER A 119 -5.48 -19.33 1.91
CA SER A 119 -6.78 -18.92 1.39
C SER A 119 -7.17 -17.57 2.01
N PRO A 120 -7.41 -16.52 1.21
CA PRO A 120 -7.89 -15.24 1.70
C PRO A 120 -9.16 -15.35 2.56
N ALA A 121 -10.09 -16.23 2.19
CA ALA A 121 -11.33 -16.49 2.93
C ALA A 121 -11.06 -17.11 4.31
N GLU A 122 -10.09 -18.03 4.43
CA GLU A 122 -9.69 -18.60 5.72
C GLU A 122 -9.05 -17.55 6.63
N VAL A 123 -8.26 -16.64 6.07
CA VAL A 123 -7.66 -15.52 6.82
C VAL A 123 -8.73 -14.59 7.36
N GLU A 124 -9.68 -14.18 6.53
CA GLU A 124 -10.78 -13.32 6.96
C GLU A 124 -11.63 -14.00 8.05
N THR A 125 -11.93 -15.29 7.87
CA THR A 125 -12.65 -16.08 8.84
C THR A 125 -11.93 -16.12 10.19
N LEU A 126 -10.60 -16.31 10.19
CA LEU A 126 -9.79 -16.28 11.42
C LEU A 126 -9.93 -14.94 12.14
N PHE A 127 -9.78 -13.82 11.44
CA PHE A 127 -9.86 -12.50 12.04
C PHE A 127 -11.26 -12.17 12.56
N LEU A 128 -12.30 -12.51 11.80
CA LEU A 128 -13.69 -12.32 12.25
C LEU A 128 -14.00 -13.17 13.48
N THR A 129 -13.49 -14.41 13.54
CA THR A 129 -13.65 -15.30 14.70
C THR A 129 -12.96 -14.70 15.92
N GLN A 130 -11.72 -14.21 15.81
CA GLN A 130 -11.01 -13.55 16.92
C GLN A 130 -11.79 -12.36 17.49
N LEU A 131 -12.42 -11.56 16.65
CA LEU A 131 -13.24 -10.43 17.07
C LEU A 131 -14.54 -10.90 17.72
N ALA A 132 -15.22 -11.88 17.13
CA ALA A 132 -16.49 -12.42 17.61
C ALA A 132 -16.35 -13.13 18.98
N ASP A 133 -15.31 -13.94 19.18
CA ASP A 133 -15.02 -14.64 20.44
C ASP A 133 -14.85 -13.69 21.62
N LEU A 134 -14.39 -12.46 21.35
CA LEU A 134 -14.26 -11.41 22.34
C LEU A 134 -15.49 -10.49 22.41
N GLY A 135 -16.54 -10.74 21.63
CA GLY A 135 -17.72 -9.92 21.57
C GLY A 135 -17.45 -8.49 21.08
N ILE A 136 -16.54 -8.32 20.11
CA ILE A 136 -16.19 -7.03 19.51
C ILE A 136 -17.07 -6.82 18.28
N PRO A 137 -17.96 -5.81 18.25
CA PRO A 137 -18.79 -5.52 17.09
C PRO A 137 -17.96 -4.93 15.95
N VAL A 138 -18.26 -5.38 14.71
CA VAL A 138 -17.71 -4.86 13.46
C VAL A 138 -18.84 -4.20 12.68
N PHE A 139 -18.65 -2.95 12.32
CA PHE A 139 -19.62 -2.14 11.59
C PHE A 139 -19.14 -1.93 10.16
N PHE A 140 -19.64 -2.71 9.24
CA PHE A 140 -19.31 -2.61 7.82
C PHE A 140 -19.97 -1.42 7.13
N GLU A 141 -19.41 -0.95 6.01
CA GLU A 141 -19.94 0.14 5.18
C GLU A 141 -20.12 1.47 5.95
N HIS A 142 -19.28 1.68 6.95
CA HIS A 142 -19.21 2.93 7.70
C HIS A 142 -18.12 3.84 7.12
N ARG A 143 -18.45 4.57 6.05
CA ARG A 143 -17.54 5.49 5.37
C ARG A 143 -17.47 6.80 6.12
N LEU A 144 -16.25 7.19 6.50
CA LEU A 144 -16.02 8.40 7.28
C LEU A 144 -16.35 9.64 6.45
N ASP A 145 -17.37 10.38 6.87
CA ASP A 145 -17.75 11.66 6.30
C ASP A 145 -16.93 12.79 6.95
N ARG A 146 -17.02 12.93 8.27
CA ARG A 146 -16.29 13.96 9.02
C ARG A 146 -15.91 13.53 10.43
N VAL A 147 -14.92 14.24 10.97
CA VAL A 147 -14.45 14.11 12.36
C VAL A 147 -14.85 15.36 13.13
N GLU A 148 -15.52 15.18 14.28
CA GLU A 148 -15.82 16.27 15.21
C GLU A 148 -14.79 16.31 16.32
N ARG A 149 -14.34 17.52 16.69
CA ARG A 149 -13.28 17.76 17.66
C ARG A 149 -13.65 18.88 18.62
N GLU A 150 -13.11 18.80 19.84
CA GLU A 150 -13.03 19.90 20.81
C GLU A 150 -11.54 20.21 21.03
N GLY A 151 -11.08 21.32 20.48
CA GLY A 151 -9.65 21.65 20.46
C GLY A 151 -8.83 20.54 19.81
N VAL A 152 -7.91 19.96 20.57
CA VAL A 152 -7.01 18.88 20.12
C VAL A 152 -7.54 17.46 20.40
N ARG A 153 -8.81 17.32 20.80
CA ARG A 153 -9.44 16.04 21.12
C ARG A 153 -10.51 15.67 20.10
N ILE A 154 -10.44 14.49 19.52
CA ILE A 154 -11.53 13.92 18.73
C ILE A 154 -12.65 13.51 19.69
N THR A 155 -13.88 13.92 19.39
CA THR A 155 -15.07 13.60 20.19
C THR A 155 -15.98 12.62 19.47
N LYS A 156 -16.05 12.69 18.13
CA LYS A 156 -17.00 11.88 17.36
C LYS A 156 -16.54 11.68 15.91
N LEU A 157 -16.80 10.50 15.37
CA LEU A 157 -16.78 10.22 13.93
C LEU A 157 -18.20 10.20 13.41
N VAL A 158 -18.43 10.77 12.24
CA VAL A 158 -19.71 10.75 11.54
C VAL A 158 -19.52 10.08 10.19
N PHE A 159 -20.43 9.19 9.83
CA PHE A 159 -20.36 8.38 8.62
C PHE A 159 -21.38 8.82 7.57
N GLU A 160 -21.09 8.53 6.29
CA GLU A 160 -21.96 8.86 5.16
C GLU A 160 -23.38 8.28 5.28
N ASN A 161 -23.52 7.11 5.93
CA ASN A 161 -24.82 6.49 6.19
C ASN A 161 -25.64 7.19 7.30
N GLY A 162 -25.12 8.26 7.91
CA GLY A 162 -25.77 9.03 8.95
C GLY A 162 -25.50 8.54 10.38
N HIS A 163 -24.92 7.36 10.56
CA HIS A 163 -24.48 6.91 11.87
C HIS A 163 -23.30 7.74 12.39
N ALA A 164 -23.09 7.68 13.69
CA ALA A 164 -21.95 8.32 14.34
C ALA A 164 -21.41 7.44 15.47
N VAL A 165 -20.17 7.69 15.91
CA VAL A 165 -19.58 7.04 17.08
C VAL A 165 -18.76 8.02 17.90
N ARG A 166 -18.94 7.97 19.22
CA ARG A 166 -18.11 8.66 20.20
C ARG A 166 -17.11 7.70 20.81
N GLY A 167 -15.94 8.21 21.19
CA GLY A 167 -14.88 7.42 21.80
C GLY A 167 -14.00 8.21 22.74
N LYS A 168 -13.30 7.51 23.64
CA LYS A 168 -12.25 8.09 24.48
C LYS A 168 -10.92 8.16 23.73
N VAL A 169 -10.59 7.08 23.01
CA VAL A 169 -9.41 6.99 22.15
C VAL A 169 -9.85 6.46 20.77
N PHE A 170 -9.27 7.02 19.74
CA PHE A 170 -9.50 6.66 18.33
C PHE A 170 -8.24 6.04 17.73
N MET A 171 -8.41 5.12 16.77
CA MET A 171 -7.30 4.54 16.01
C MET A 171 -7.57 4.62 14.52
N ASP A 172 -6.58 5.09 13.76
CA ASP A 172 -6.56 5.00 12.30
C ASP A 172 -5.77 3.77 11.89
N THR A 173 -6.47 2.75 11.39
CA THR A 173 -5.89 1.50 10.90
C THR A 173 -6.10 1.33 9.39
N THR A 174 -6.39 2.43 8.68
CA THR A 174 -6.48 2.45 7.21
C THR A 174 -5.08 2.50 6.59
N TYR A 175 -4.94 2.05 5.36
CA TYR A 175 -3.70 2.17 4.59
C TYR A 175 -3.46 3.58 4.03
N GLU A 176 -4.52 4.40 4.00
CA GLU A 176 -4.50 5.78 3.48
C GLU A 176 -4.27 6.86 4.55
N GLY A 177 -4.52 6.55 5.82
CA GLY A 177 -4.52 7.53 6.91
C GLY A 177 -5.72 8.48 6.85
N ASP A 178 -6.89 7.95 6.50
CA ASP A 178 -8.09 8.77 6.24
C ASP A 178 -8.68 9.41 7.51
N LEU A 179 -8.66 8.71 8.64
CA LEU A 179 -9.11 9.28 9.92
C LEU A 179 -8.14 10.36 10.38
N MET A 180 -6.83 10.09 10.31
CA MET A 180 -5.78 11.03 10.67
C MET A 180 -5.90 12.35 9.89
N ALA A 181 -6.05 12.24 8.56
CA ALA A 181 -6.18 13.41 7.69
C ALA A 181 -7.46 14.19 7.94
N ARG A 182 -8.62 13.52 8.08
CA ARG A 182 -9.92 14.17 8.37
C ARG A 182 -9.95 14.77 9.79
N ALA A 183 -9.13 14.27 10.70
CA ALA A 183 -8.92 14.87 12.00
C ALA A 183 -7.99 16.10 11.95
N GLY A 184 -7.45 16.48 10.80
CA GLY A 184 -6.54 17.62 10.65
C GLY A 184 -5.18 17.41 11.33
N VAL A 185 -4.75 16.18 11.52
CA VAL A 185 -3.45 15.82 12.11
C VAL A 185 -2.36 15.92 11.04
N ALA A 186 -1.20 16.44 11.43
CA ALA A 186 -0.06 16.64 10.55
C ALA A 186 0.42 15.31 9.95
N HIS A 187 0.57 15.27 8.63
CA HIS A 187 1.02 14.11 7.87
C HIS A 187 1.83 14.53 6.64
N VAL A 188 2.52 13.60 6.05
CA VAL A 188 3.23 13.75 4.77
C VAL A 188 2.68 12.76 3.76
N ALA A 189 2.67 13.19 2.51
CA ALA A 189 2.29 12.39 1.35
C ALA A 189 3.37 12.51 0.26
N GLY A 190 3.75 11.40 -0.38
CA GLY A 190 4.87 11.36 -1.31
C GLY A 190 6.22 11.17 -0.61
N ARG A 191 7.31 11.56 -1.27
CA ARG A 191 8.68 11.32 -0.81
C ARG A 191 9.32 12.61 -0.30
N GLU A 192 9.95 12.56 0.88
CA GLU A 192 10.72 13.68 1.43
C GLU A 192 12.06 13.82 0.70
N ALA A 193 12.68 14.99 0.78
CA ALA A 193 14.04 15.15 0.27
C ALA A 193 15.06 14.37 1.13
N ASN A 194 16.10 13.81 0.50
CA ASN A 194 17.23 13.19 1.21
C ASN A 194 17.80 14.10 2.30
N ALA A 195 17.90 15.38 2.01
CA ALA A 195 18.49 16.37 2.93
C ALA A 195 17.66 16.62 4.20
N GLU A 196 16.34 16.33 4.19
CA GLU A 196 15.45 16.60 5.33
C GLU A 196 15.84 15.77 6.58
N PHE A 197 16.24 14.51 6.34
CA PHE A 197 16.65 13.58 7.41
C PHE A 197 18.09 13.05 7.26
N GLY A 198 18.85 13.57 6.29
CA GLY A 198 20.19 13.08 5.98
C GLY A 198 20.19 11.65 5.44
N GLU A 199 19.13 11.24 4.78
CA GLU A 199 18.95 9.91 4.20
C GLU A 199 19.57 9.82 2.79
N ARG A 200 19.70 8.59 2.27
CA ARG A 200 20.24 8.32 0.93
C ARG A 200 19.18 7.79 -0.04
N LEU A 201 18.15 7.11 0.50
CA LEU A 201 17.16 6.36 -0.27
C LEU A 201 15.83 7.11 -0.40
N ASN A 202 15.72 8.33 0.15
CA ASN A 202 14.52 9.15 0.07
C ASN A 202 14.49 10.04 -1.19
N GLY A 203 13.35 10.66 -1.47
CA GLY A 203 13.16 11.52 -2.61
C GLY A 203 13.26 10.78 -3.96
N ILE A 204 13.55 11.54 -5.00
CA ILE A 204 13.74 11.02 -6.36
C ILE A 204 15.02 10.20 -6.40
N GLN A 205 14.93 8.92 -6.82
CA GLN A 205 16.05 7.99 -6.81
C GLN A 205 16.34 7.47 -8.21
N ILE A 206 17.53 7.83 -8.74
CA ILE A 206 18.04 7.24 -9.96
C ILE A 206 19.26 6.40 -9.63
N GLY A 207 19.27 5.17 -10.10
CA GLY A 207 20.41 4.31 -9.91
C GLY A 207 20.60 3.79 -8.50
N ALA A 208 19.55 3.71 -7.72
CA ALA A 208 19.63 3.24 -6.32
C ALA A 208 20.04 1.77 -6.14
N GLY A 209 20.59 1.14 -7.17
CA GLY A 209 21.15 -0.20 -7.10
C GLY A 209 20.46 -1.24 -7.97
N SER A 210 20.82 -2.51 -7.77
CA SER A 210 20.25 -3.66 -8.48
C SER A 210 18.93 -4.06 -7.81
N SER A 211 17.82 -3.92 -8.53
CA SER A 211 16.50 -4.36 -8.10
C SER A 211 15.90 -5.31 -9.14
N PRO A 212 15.04 -6.26 -8.77
CA PRO A 212 14.30 -7.09 -9.72
C PRO A 212 13.42 -6.26 -10.66
N HIS A 213 13.10 -5.04 -10.29
CA HIS A 213 12.30 -4.10 -11.07
C HIS A 213 13.09 -3.35 -12.16
N ASN A 214 14.39 -3.53 -12.29
CA ASN A 214 15.18 -2.93 -13.36
C ASN A 214 14.94 -3.63 -14.71
N PHE A 215 14.95 -2.85 -15.81
CA PHE A 215 14.96 -3.43 -17.15
C PHE A 215 16.20 -4.31 -17.36
N GLN A 216 16.00 -5.46 -17.96
CA GLN A 216 17.08 -6.37 -18.36
C GLN A 216 17.46 -6.21 -19.83
N TRP A 217 16.49 -5.79 -20.61
CA TRP A 217 16.61 -5.54 -22.04
C TRP A 217 16.33 -4.07 -22.32
N LYS A 218 17.06 -3.49 -23.25
CA LYS A 218 16.80 -2.14 -23.73
C LYS A 218 15.51 -2.13 -24.53
N VAL A 219 14.65 -1.18 -24.25
CA VAL A 219 13.35 -1.01 -24.90
C VAL A 219 13.23 0.45 -25.32
N ASP A 220 12.85 0.67 -26.58
CA ASP A 220 12.62 2.01 -27.13
C ASP A 220 11.39 2.66 -26.49
N PRO A 221 11.47 3.92 -26.03
CA PRO A 221 10.38 4.61 -25.35
C PRO A 221 9.35 5.27 -26.28
N TYR A 222 9.63 5.38 -27.58
CA TYR A 222 8.85 6.22 -28.48
C TYR A 222 7.74 5.47 -29.20
N VAL A 223 6.66 6.16 -29.57
CA VAL A 223 5.54 5.59 -30.33
C VAL A 223 6.05 4.96 -31.63
N VAL A 224 6.83 5.71 -32.42
CA VAL A 224 7.61 5.18 -33.53
C VAL A 224 9.04 4.95 -33.05
N PRO A 225 9.53 3.71 -33.02
CA PRO A 225 10.85 3.39 -32.51
C PRO A 225 11.95 4.25 -33.16
N GLY A 226 12.81 4.85 -32.32
CA GLY A 226 13.91 5.71 -32.74
C GLY A 226 13.51 7.17 -33.11
N ASP A 227 12.22 7.52 -33.06
CA ASP A 227 11.75 8.87 -33.35
C ASP A 227 11.20 9.59 -32.11
N PRO A 228 12.02 10.44 -31.44
CA PRO A 228 11.57 11.24 -30.30
C PRO A 228 10.38 12.17 -30.57
N LYS A 229 10.17 12.56 -31.84
CA LYS A 229 9.08 13.46 -32.22
C LYS A 229 7.72 12.75 -32.26
N SER A 230 7.71 11.43 -32.30
CA SER A 230 6.47 10.64 -32.30
C SER A 230 5.77 10.62 -30.94
N GLY A 231 6.41 11.14 -29.88
CA GLY A 231 5.93 11.03 -28.51
C GLY A 231 6.33 9.70 -27.85
N VAL A 232 5.97 9.52 -26.58
CA VAL A 232 6.29 8.31 -25.80
C VAL A 232 5.12 7.34 -25.74
N ILE A 233 5.41 6.06 -25.62
CA ILE A 233 4.40 5.01 -25.42
C ILE A 233 3.75 5.15 -24.04
N GLU A 234 2.51 4.69 -23.91
CA GLU A 234 1.77 4.71 -22.63
C GLU A 234 2.56 4.00 -21.51
N GLY A 235 2.60 4.59 -20.32
CA GLY A 235 3.34 4.07 -19.17
C GLY A 235 4.80 4.54 -19.08
N VAL A 236 5.26 5.41 -19.98
CA VAL A 236 6.56 6.11 -19.92
C VAL A 236 6.33 7.59 -19.68
N ASP A 237 6.99 8.17 -18.68
CA ASP A 237 6.93 9.60 -18.37
C ASP A 237 7.86 10.38 -19.30
N ALA A 238 7.29 11.26 -20.11
CA ALA A 238 8.02 12.13 -21.04
C ALA A 238 8.75 13.29 -20.33
N THR A 239 8.48 13.54 -19.04
CA THR A 239 9.11 14.64 -18.31
C THR A 239 10.61 14.39 -18.17
N PRO A 240 11.45 15.31 -18.66
CA PRO A 240 12.90 15.17 -18.54
C PRO A 240 13.31 15.05 -17.07
N PHE A 241 14.33 14.27 -16.84
CA PHE A 241 15.00 14.16 -15.55
C PHE A 241 16.34 14.87 -15.62
N ALA A 242 16.62 15.72 -14.64
CA ALA A 242 17.92 16.35 -14.46
C ALA A 242 18.72 15.61 -13.37
N ALA A 243 20.04 15.55 -13.51
CA ALA A 243 20.92 14.93 -12.50
C ALA A 243 20.72 15.56 -11.10
N ASP A 244 20.44 16.86 -11.07
CA ASP A 244 20.19 17.60 -9.83
C ASP A 244 18.84 17.28 -9.18
N ASP A 245 17.97 16.50 -9.82
CA ASP A 245 16.70 16.07 -9.21
C ASP A 245 16.89 14.91 -8.23
N HIS A 246 18.03 14.22 -8.28
CA HIS A 246 18.31 13.13 -7.35
C HIS A 246 18.24 13.60 -5.88
N GLY A 247 17.45 12.90 -5.08
CA GLY A 247 17.25 13.20 -3.67
C GLY A 247 16.30 14.36 -3.36
N LYS A 248 15.71 15.02 -4.37
CA LYS A 248 14.67 16.04 -4.14
C LYS A 248 13.34 15.38 -3.75
N ALA A 249 12.55 16.08 -2.94
CA ALA A 249 11.19 15.67 -2.60
C ALA A 249 10.26 15.69 -3.82
N ASP A 250 9.26 14.79 -3.82
CA ASP A 250 8.13 14.86 -4.74
C ASP A 250 6.84 14.31 -4.10
N LYS A 251 5.73 14.40 -4.83
CA LYS A 251 4.41 13.91 -4.38
C LYS A 251 4.02 12.57 -5.03
N ARG A 252 4.99 11.78 -5.43
CA ARG A 252 4.74 10.49 -6.06
C ARG A 252 4.76 9.36 -5.03
N TYR A 253 4.08 8.30 -5.37
CA TYR A 253 3.96 7.09 -4.54
C TYR A 253 4.47 5.88 -5.32
N GLN A 254 4.81 4.84 -4.58
CA GLN A 254 4.97 3.52 -5.14
C GLN A 254 3.67 3.09 -5.87
N PRO A 255 3.76 2.28 -6.93
CA PRO A 255 2.59 1.83 -7.67
C PRO A 255 1.74 0.89 -6.84
N PHE A 256 0.45 0.91 -7.08
CA PHE A 256 -0.50 -0.03 -6.49
C PHE A 256 -0.82 -1.16 -7.45
N CYS A 257 -1.30 -2.27 -6.90
CA CYS A 257 -1.77 -3.41 -7.66
C CYS A 257 -2.81 -4.21 -6.86
N PHE A 258 -3.55 -5.07 -7.54
CA PHE A 258 -4.22 -6.17 -6.86
C PHE A 258 -3.25 -7.34 -6.73
N ARG A 259 -3.23 -7.99 -5.58
CA ARG A 259 -2.54 -9.27 -5.40
C ARG A 259 -3.49 -10.38 -5.80
N VAL A 260 -3.39 -10.78 -7.07
CA VAL A 260 -4.32 -11.76 -7.65
C VAL A 260 -3.99 -13.16 -7.12
N PHE A 261 -5.00 -13.84 -6.60
CA PHE A 261 -4.90 -15.24 -6.23
C PHE A 261 -5.11 -16.11 -7.48
N ALA A 262 -4.04 -16.71 -7.99
CA ALA A 262 -4.08 -17.48 -9.23
C ALA A 262 -4.11 -18.99 -8.97
N THR A 263 -4.79 -19.74 -9.83
CA THR A 263 -4.83 -21.21 -9.74
C THR A 263 -4.81 -21.87 -11.12
N LYS A 264 -4.27 -23.11 -11.17
CA LYS A 264 -4.42 -24.03 -12.30
C LYS A 264 -5.55 -25.04 -12.10
N LYS A 265 -6.11 -25.10 -10.89
CA LYS A 265 -7.16 -26.06 -10.54
C LYS A 265 -8.52 -25.52 -10.96
N ASP A 266 -9.03 -25.97 -12.09
CA ASP A 266 -10.35 -25.56 -12.61
C ASP A 266 -10.55 -24.03 -12.57
N PRO A 267 -9.65 -23.25 -13.21
CA PRO A 267 -9.69 -21.80 -13.12
C PRO A 267 -10.83 -21.17 -13.92
N LEU A 268 -11.32 -20.03 -13.47
CA LEU A 268 -12.02 -19.09 -14.34
C LEU A 268 -10.97 -18.44 -15.26
N PRO A 269 -11.25 -18.24 -16.55
CA PRO A 269 -10.30 -17.62 -17.47
C PRO A 269 -9.99 -16.17 -17.04
N TRP A 270 -8.81 -15.68 -17.42
CA TRP A 270 -8.47 -14.27 -17.23
C TRP A 270 -9.52 -13.38 -17.87
N PRO A 271 -10.14 -12.46 -17.13
CA PRO A 271 -11.18 -11.60 -17.66
C PRO A 271 -10.60 -10.57 -18.63
N LYS A 272 -11.32 -10.32 -19.73
CA LYS A 272 -11.07 -9.18 -20.61
C LYS A 272 -11.91 -8.01 -20.12
N PRO A 273 -11.32 -6.90 -19.64
CA PRO A 273 -12.11 -5.76 -19.18
C PRO A 273 -12.82 -5.05 -20.35
N GLU A 274 -13.96 -4.39 -20.09
CA GLU A 274 -14.69 -3.66 -21.14
C GLU A 274 -13.86 -2.53 -21.77
N GLY A 275 -13.03 -1.86 -20.98
CA GLY A 275 -12.14 -0.79 -21.44
C GLY A 275 -10.79 -1.28 -21.97
N TYR A 276 -10.66 -2.55 -22.40
CA TYR A 276 -9.42 -3.10 -22.91
C TYR A 276 -8.94 -2.40 -24.18
N ARG A 277 -7.68 -1.93 -24.15
CA ARG A 277 -6.95 -1.35 -25.28
C ARG A 277 -5.58 -2.00 -25.39
N PRO A 278 -5.25 -2.69 -26.49
CA PRO A 278 -3.96 -3.37 -26.64
C PRO A 278 -2.76 -2.40 -26.63
N GLU A 279 -2.95 -1.15 -27.07
CA GLU A 279 -1.92 -0.12 -27.08
C GLU A 279 -1.38 0.18 -25.67
N ARG A 280 -2.20 0.00 -24.64
CA ARG A 280 -1.81 0.17 -23.24
C ARG A 280 -0.68 -0.78 -22.82
N TYR A 281 -0.53 -1.88 -23.53
CA TYR A 281 0.47 -2.92 -23.26
C TYR A 281 1.62 -2.93 -24.25
N GLU A 282 1.80 -1.86 -25.04
CA GLU A 282 2.89 -1.76 -26.01
C GLU A 282 4.28 -1.87 -25.35
N LEU A 283 4.47 -1.22 -24.18
CA LEU A 283 5.71 -1.37 -23.42
C LEU A 283 5.95 -2.82 -22.97
N LEU A 284 4.91 -3.50 -22.50
CA LEU A 284 4.98 -4.91 -22.13
C LEU A 284 5.35 -5.78 -23.32
N LYS A 285 4.70 -5.59 -24.47
CA LYS A 285 4.98 -6.30 -25.72
C LYS A 285 6.43 -6.11 -26.13
N ARG A 286 6.93 -4.86 -26.14
CA ARG A 286 8.33 -4.56 -26.50
C ARG A 286 9.30 -5.22 -25.55
N TYR A 287 9.04 -5.16 -24.24
CA TYR A 287 9.91 -5.74 -23.23
C TYR A 287 9.98 -7.27 -23.36
N VAL A 288 8.83 -7.91 -23.53
CA VAL A 288 8.73 -9.36 -23.73
C VAL A 288 9.47 -9.82 -24.98
N ASN A 289 9.31 -9.09 -26.11
CA ASN A 289 9.93 -9.46 -27.38
C ASN A 289 11.41 -9.05 -27.49
N ALA A 290 11.92 -8.23 -26.57
CA ALA A 290 13.35 -7.90 -26.49
C ALA A 290 14.18 -9.03 -25.86
N ALA A 291 13.55 -10.01 -25.22
CA ALA A 291 14.23 -11.16 -24.62
C ALA A 291 14.82 -12.08 -25.70
N PRO A 292 16.07 -12.58 -25.49
CA PRO A 292 16.80 -13.30 -26.55
C PRO A 292 16.27 -14.69 -26.89
N ASP A 293 15.61 -15.34 -25.96
CA ASP A 293 15.03 -16.68 -26.18
C ASP A 293 13.91 -17.02 -25.16
N SER A 294 13.23 -18.15 -25.38
CA SER A 294 12.14 -18.64 -24.53
C SER A 294 12.60 -19.15 -23.16
N LYS A 295 13.88 -19.43 -22.95
CA LYS A 295 14.42 -19.92 -21.66
C LYS A 295 14.33 -18.85 -20.58
N TRP A 296 14.29 -17.60 -20.97
CA TRP A 296 14.05 -16.48 -20.07
C TRP A 296 12.74 -16.64 -19.26
N TRP A 297 11.73 -17.23 -19.82
CA TRP A 297 10.44 -17.50 -19.17
C TRP A 297 10.54 -18.49 -18.00
N ASN A 298 11.59 -19.29 -17.92
CA ASN A 298 11.85 -20.17 -16.79
C ASN A 298 12.39 -19.43 -15.56
N LEU A 299 12.79 -18.16 -15.74
CA LEU A 299 13.31 -17.28 -14.70
C LEU A 299 12.23 -16.33 -14.12
N ILE A 300 10.96 -16.70 -14.25
CA ILE A 300 9.77 -15.88 -13.91
C ILE A 300 9.80 -15.34 -12.46
N TYR A 301 10.52 -15.98 -11.57
CA TYR A 301 10.57 -15.61 -10.15
C TYR A 301 11.24 -14.28 -9.84
N SER A 302 12.12 -13.75 -10.69
CA SER A 302 12.87 -12.53 -10.37
C SER A 302 13.07 -11.58 -11.54
N ARG A 303 12.63 -11.91 -12.74
CA ARG A 303 13.03 -11.17 -13.95
C ARG A 303 11.95 -11.07 -15.03
N GLY A 304 10.87 -11.83 -14.91
CA GLY A 304 9.79 -11.85 -15.88
C GLY A 304 8.75 -10.76 -15.65
N PRO A 305 7.83 -10.60 -16.60
CA PRO A 305 6.74 -9.63 -16.48
C PRO A 305 5.75 -9.98 -15.35
N LEU A 306 5.81 -11.21 -14.83
CA LEU A 306 4.83 -11.71 -13.88
C LEU A 306 5.40 -12.86 -13.05
N LYS A 307 5.39 -12.72 -11.72
CA LYS A 307 5.60 -13.84 -10.79
C LYS A 307 4.26 -14.56 -10.61
N LEU A 308 4.06 -15.65 -11.32
CA LEU A 308 2.81 -16.40 -11.35
C LEU A 308 2.99 -17.77 -10.71
N ASN A 309 2.38 -17.95 -9.55
CA ASN A 309 2.36 -19.20 -8.79
C ASN A 309 0.93 -19.61 -8.45
N GLU A 310 0.75 -20.85 -8.02
CA GLU A 310 -0.48 -21.28 -7.37
C GLU A 310 -0.68 -20.46 -6.10
N GLY A 311 -1.80 -19.78 -6.00
CA GLY A 311 -2.19 -18.96 -4.86
C GLY A 311 -1.62 -17.55 -4.78
N ASP A 312 -0.58 -17.20 -5.55
CA ASP A 312 -0.01 -15.84 -5.54
C ASP A 312 0.43 -15.40 -6.93
N CYS A 313 -0.01 -14.20 -7.29
CA CYS A 313 0.42 -13.52 -8.51
C CYS A 313 1.04 -12.19 -8.10
N ASN A 314 2.36 -12.19 -7.91
CA ASN A 314 3.09 -11.03 -7.43
C ASN A 314 3.62 -10.16 -8.57
N SER A 315 3.78 -8.88 -8.30
CA SER A 315 4.44 -7.93 -9.18
C SER A 315 5.95 -8.13 -9.15
N ALA A 316 6.54 -8.35 -10.31
CA ALA A 316 7.98 -8.46 -10.49
C ALA A 316 8.39 -7.89 -11.85
N GLY A 317 9.62 -7.39 -11.95
CA GLY A 317 10.15 -6.80 -13.18
C GLY A 317 9.73 -5.34 -13.42
N PRO A 318 10.31 -4.71 -14.45
CA PRO A 318 10.12 -3.28 -14.75
C PRO A 318 8.76 -2.98 -15.38
N VAL A 319 8.11 -3.99 -15.97
CA VAL A 319 6.75 -3.94 -16.50
C VAL A 319 6.00 -5.12 -15.89
N SER A 320 5.06 -4.85 -15.00
CA SER A 320 4.40 -5.86 -14.17
C SER A 320 2.96 -5.48 -13.87
N LEU A 321 2.33 -6.19 -12.92
CA LEU A 321 1.00 -5.83 -12.39
C LEU A 321 1.01 -4.49 -11.64
N ASP A 322 2.15 -4.00 -11.22
CA ASP A 322 2.27 -2.65 -10.67
C ASP A 322 1.89 -1.62 -11.71
N TYR A 323 0.80 -0.90 -11.45
CA TYR A 323 0.36 0.17 -12.33
C TYR A 323 1.12 1.46 -12.02
N VAL A 324 2.33 1.58 -12.59
CA VAL A 324 3.22 2.72 -12.38
C VAL A 324 2.52 4.02 -12.78
N ASP A 325 2.57 5.02 -11.90
CA ASP A 325 1.91 6.32 -11.98
C ASP A 325 0.35 6.29 -11.87
N GLY A 326 -0.28 5.12 -11.92
CA GLY A 326 -1.74 5.00 -11.81
C GLY A 326 -2.31 5.40 -10.45
N SER A 327 -1.51 5.36 -9.40
CA SER A 327 -1.89 5.71 -8.02
C SER A 327 -1.64 7.18 -7.64
N ARG A 328 -1.09 8.00 -8.55
CA ARG A 328 -0.57 9.35 -8.27
C ARG A 328 -1.48 10.23 -7.41
N ASN A 329 -2.78 10.21 -7.65
CA ASN A 329 -3.73 11.07 -6.98
C ASN A 329 -4.54 10.36 -5.87
N TRP A 330 -4.32 9.06 -5.63
CA TRP A 330 -5.15 8.23 -4.76
C TRP A 330 -5.33 8.82 -3.36
N VAL A 331 -4.23 9.23 -2.74
CA VAL A 331 -4.20 9.58 -1.31
C VAL A 331 -5.06 10.81 -1.01
N GLU A 332 -4.99 11.84 -1.88
CA GLU A 332 -5.74 13.08 -1.72
C GLU A 332 -7.12 13.08 -2.41
N ALA A 333 -7.44 12.01 -3.15
CA ALA A 333 -8.67 11.90 -3.90
C ALA A 333 -9.90 11.74 -3.00
N SER A 334 -11.03 12.27 -3.45
CA SER A 334 -12.35 11.94 -2.89
C SER A 334 -12.66 10.45 -3.10
N TYR A 335 -13.62 9.90 -2.36
CA TYR A 335 -14.02 8.51 -2.52
C TYR A 335 -14.50 8.19 -3.95
N ALA A 336 -15.20 9.12 -4.59
CA ALA A 336 -15.64 8.98 -5.98
C ALA A 336 -14.47 8.98 -6.98
N GLU A 337 -13.45 9.79 -6.73
CA GLU A 337 -12.23 9.79 -7.55
C GLU A 337 -11.39 8.54 -7.32
N ARG A 338 -11.29 8.06 -6.07
CA ARG A 338 -10.67 6.75 -5.77
C ARG A 338 -11.39 5.61 -6.48
N GLU A 339 -12.72 5.66 -6.62
CA GLU A 339 -13.45 4.69 -7.43
C GLU A 339 -12.98 4.69 -8.89
N ARG A 340 -12.76 5.87 -9.49
CA ARG A 340 -12.23 5.95 -10.87
C ARG A 340 -10.84 5.35 -10.98
N ILE A 341 -9.96 5.68 -10.03
CA ILE A 341 -8.59 5.14 -9.97
C ILE A 341 -8.63 3.62 -9.76
N PHE A 342 -9.50 3.14 -8.89
CA PHE A 342 -9.70 1.71 -8.64
C PHE A 342 -10.14 0.97 -9.91
N GLN A 343 -11.14 1.49 -10.63
CA GLN A 343 -11.61 0.90 -11.89
C GLN A 343 -10.53 0.93 -12.98
N ASP A 344 -9.68 1.94 -13.00
CA ASP A 344 -8.54 1.98 -13.92
C ASP A 344 -7.48 0.95 -13.57
N HIS A 345 -7.22 0.69 -12.27
CA HIS A 345 -6.36 -0.43 -11.84
C HIS A 345 -6.97 -1.79 -12.21
N VAL A 346 -8.26 -1.99 -12.02
CA VAL A 346 -8.96 -3.22 -12.48
C VAL A 346 -8.78 -3.40 -13.97
N ASN A 347 -9.05 -2.37 -14.76
CA ASN A 347 -8.89 -2.39 -16.22
C ASN A 347 -7.44 -2.72 -16.63
N TYR A 348 -6.46 -2.03 -16.03
CA TYR A 348 -5.04 -2.25 -16.33
C TYR A 348 -4.63 -3.70 -16.04
N GLN A 349 -4.94 -4.23 -14.85
CA GLN A 349 -4.40 -5.52 -14.44
C GLN A 349 -5.15 -6.71 -15.07
N GLN A 350 -6.47 -6.63 -15.21
CA GLN A 350 -7.22 -7.65 -15.96
C GLN A 350 -6.78 -7.69 -17.42
N GLY A 351 -6.64 -6.53 -18.03
CA GLY A 351 -6.17 -6.44 -19.41
C GLY A 351 -4.71 -6.90 -19.57
N TYR A 352 -3.84 -6.65 -18.58
CA TYR A 352 -2.46 -7.13 -18.54
C TYR A 352 -2.38 -8.68 -18.58
N LEU A 353 -3.15 -9.34 -17.70
CA LEU A 353 -3.21 -10.79 -17.62
C LEU A 353 -3.85 -11.39 -18.89
N TRP A 354 -4.93 -10.76 -19.35
CA TRP A 354 -5.58 -11.18 -20.61
C TRP A 354 -4.64 -11.01 -21.81
N PHE A 355 -3.92 -9.91 -21.92
CA PHE A 355 -2.93 -9.64 -22.97
C PHE A 355 -1.84 -10.72 -23.00
N LEU A 356 -1.23 -11.01 -21.86
CA LEU A 356 -0.20 -12.04 -21.77
C LEU A 356 -0.71 -13.45 -22.13
N ALA A 357 -1.98 -13.75 -21.84
CA ALA A 357 -2.57 -15.06 -22.11
C ALA A 357 -3.09 -15.22 -23.55
N ASN A 358 -3.44 -14.12 -24.24
CA ASN A 358 -4.21 -14.20 -25.48
C ASN A 358 -3.61 -13.47 -26.69
N ASP A 359 -2.83 -12.40 -26.48
CA ASP A 359 -2.38 -11.57 -27.60
C ASP A 359 -1.36 -12.31 -28.47
N PRO A 360 -1.56 -12.37 -29.82
CA PRO A 360 -0.68 -13.11 -30.72
C PRO A 360 0.74 -12.53 -30.81
N SER A 361 0.95 -11.27 -30.43
CA SER A 361 2.29 -10.65 -30.36
C SER A 361 3.15 -11.16 -29.19
N ILE A 362 2.56 -11.87 -28.23
CA ILE A 362 3.28 -12.49 -27.13
C ILE A 362 3.74 -13.89 -27.56
N PRO A 363 4.99 -14.31 -27.26
CA PRO A 363 5.49 -15.63 -27.59
C PRO A 363 4.55 -16.75 -27.13
N ALA A 364 4.32 -17.74 -28.00
CA ALA A 364 3.33 -18.81 -27.78
C ALA A 364 3.55 -19.60 -26.49
N GLU A 365 4.81 -19.83 -26.11
CA GLU A 365 5.16 -20.51 -24.86
C GLU A 365 4.71 -19.70 -23.63
N LEU A 366 4.96 -18.39 -23.60
CA LEU A 366 4.52 -17.52 -22.50
C LEU A 366 2.99 -17.48 -22.43
N ARG A 367 2.32 -17.28 -23.57
CA ARG A 367 0.85 -17.32 -23.63
C ARG A 367 0.30 -18.63 -23.05
N GLY A 368 0.87 -19.77 -23.49
CA GLY A 368 0.47 -21.08 -23.00
C GLY A 368 0.65 -21.25 -21.49
N ARG A 369 1.75 -20.73 -20.94
CA ARG A 369 2.00 -20.78 -19.48
C ARG A 369 1.04 -19.90 -18.69
N VAL A 370 0.81 -18.66 -19.12
CA VAL A 370 -0.12 -17.75 -18.46
C VAL A 370 -1.56 -18.24 -18.60
N GLY A 371 -1.92 -18.80 -19.77
CA GLY A 371 -3.25 -19.35 -20.04
C GLY A 371 -3.58 -20.64 -19.27
N GLN A 372 -2.59 -21.31 -18.65
CA GLN A 372 -2.86 -22.44 -17.73
C GLN A 372 -3.41 -21.98 -16.38
N PHE A 373 -3.23 -20.72 -16.02
CA PHE A 373 -3.74 -20.13 -14.79
C PHE A 373 -5.00 -19.31 -15.06
N GLY A 374 -5.71 -19.04 -13.99
CA GLY A 374 -6.83 -18.10 -13.98
C GLY A 374 -7.30 -17.83 -12.56
N LEU A 375 -8.49 -17.27 -12.42
CA LEU A 375 -9.04 -16.89 -11.14
C LEU A 375 -9.68 -18.09 -10.42
N PRO A 376 -9.63 -18.15 -9.08
CA PRO A 376 -10.21 -19.20 -8.29
C PRO A 376 -11.74 -19.08 -8.24
N LYS A 377 -12.45 -20.20 -8.30
CA LYS A 377 -13.92 -20.22 -8.18
C LYS A 377 -14.42 -20.05 -6.73
N LYS A 378 -13.56 -20.37 -5.76
CA LYS A 378 -13.93 -20.41 -4.33
C LYS A 378 -13.51 -19.19 -3.53
N GLU A 379 -12.48 -18.47 -4.00
CA GLU A 379 -12.02 -17.23 -3.38
C GLU A 379 -12.75 -16.04 -4.01
N PHE A 380 -13.06 -15.02 -3.23
CA PHE A 380 -13.71 -13.79 -3.68
C PHE A 380 -14.98 -14.03 -4.52
N PRO A 381 -15.97 -14.80 -4.03
CA PRO A 381 -17.15 -15.16 -4.82
C PRO A 381 -17.98 -13.94 -5.26
N GLU A 382 -18.01 -12.89 -4.44
CA GLU A 382 -18.74 -11.64 -4.72
C GLU A 382 -18.08 -10.80 -5.83
N THR A 383 -16.82 -11.06 -6.14
CA THR A 383 -16.02 -10.38 -7.19
C THR A 383 -15.52 -11.35 -8.27
N VAL A 384 -16.16 -12.52 -8.38
CA VAL A 384 -15.87 -13.54 -9.40
C VAL A 384 -14.39 -13.92 -9.43
N GLY A 385 -13.82 -14.18 -8.26
CA GLY A 385 -12.43 -14.60 -8.10
C GLY A 385 -11.40 -13.47 -8.12
N TRP A 386 -11.80 -12.20 -8.29
CA TRP A 386 -10.90 -11.06 -8.24
C TRP A 386 -10.77 -10.51 -6.82
N PRO A 387 -9.55 -10.18 -6.33
CA PRO A 387 -9.37 -9.61 -5.00
C PRO A 387 -10.16 -8.32 -4.82
N HIS A 388 -10.79 -8.15 -3.67
CA HIS A 388 -11.61 -6.98 -3.39
C HIS A 388 -10.79 -5.75 -2.95
N GLU A 389 -9.57 -5.91 -2.44
CA GLU A 389 -8.71 -4.83 -1.93
C GLU A 389 -7.61 -4.46 -2.92
N LEU A 390 -7.43 -3.16 -3.17
CA LEU A 390 -6.26 -2.64 -3.87
C LEU A 390 -5.09 -2.54 -2.88
N TYR A 391 -3.92 -3.07 -3.24
CA TYR A 391 -2.73 -2.95 -2.43
C TYR A 391 -2.20 -1.52 -2.45
N VAL A 392 -2.66 -0.72 -1.50
CA VAL A 392 -2.14 0.62 -1.22
C VAL A 392 -0.81 0.45 -0.50
N ARG A 393 0.29 0.46 -1.25
CA ARG A 393 1.65 0.25 -0.70
C ARG A 393 2.09 1.36 0.22
N GLU A 394 1.60 2.58 -0.01
CA GLU A 394 1.97 3.77 0.74
C GLU A 394 0.86 4.81 0.66
N GLY A 395 0.38 5.23 1.83
CA GLY A 395 -0.59 6.31 1.96
C GLY A 395 0.04 7.58 2.53
N ARG A 396 -0.76 8.36 3.26
CA ARG A 396 -0.22 9.43 4.11
C ARG A 396 0.57 8.80 5.25
N ARG A 397 1.67 9.40 5.65
CA ARG A 397 2.42 8.98 6.83
C ARG A 397 2.31 10.08 7.90
N LEU A 398 2.08 9.67 9.14
CA LEU A 398 1.98 10.59 10.28
C LEU A 398 3.25 11.45 10.41
N ARG A 399 3.11 12.70 10.87
CA ARG A 399 4.21 13.57 11.31
C ARG A 399 4.13 13.77 12.82
N GLY A 400 4.62 12.77 13.56
CA GLY A 400 4.69 12.79 15.02
C GLY A 400 5.91 13.53 15.59
N ASP A 401 6.14 13.29 16.89
CA ASP A 401 7.33 13.82 17.59
C ASP A 401 8.61 13.07 17.24
N TYR A 402 8.48 11.83 16.76
CA TYR A 402 9.57 10.98 16.27
C TYR A 402 9.22 10.47 14.89
N VAL A 403 10.15 10.59 13.95
CA VAL A 403 10.01 10.05 12.59
C VAL A 403 10.99 8.90 12.44
N LEU A 404 10.49 7.70 12.18
CA LEU A 404 11.29 6.52 11.84
C LEU A 404 11.98 6.78 10.50
N THR A 405 13.29 6.58 10.43
CA THR A 405 14.13 6.91 9.27
C THR A 405 14.95 5.71 8.77
N GLU A 406 15.61 5.86 7.61
CA GLU A 406 16.62 4.93 7.13
C GLU A 406 17.68 4.61 8.22
N HIS A 407 18.03 5.60 9.05
CA HIS A 407 19.01 5.42 10.10
C HIS A 407 18.58 4.46 11.20
N ASP A 408 17.29 4.46 11.53
CA ASP A 408 16.70 3.49 12.46
C ASP A 408 16.73 2.08 11.88
N CYS A 409 16.32 1.93 10.62
CA CYS A 409 16.36 0.64 9.91
C CYS A 409 17.79 0.06 9.84
N LEU A 410 18.78 0.93 9.75
CA LEU A 410 20.20 0.54 9.74
C LEU A 410 20.81 0.36 11.15
N GLY A 411 20.03 0.55 12.22
CA GLY A 411 20.46 0.41 13.60
C GLY A 411 21.48 1.47 14.05
N LYS A 412 21.45 2.65 13.43
CA LYS A 412 22.32 3.79 13.75
C LYS A 412 21.76 4.69 14.86
N THR A 413 20.49 4.53 15.20
CA THR A 413 19.79 5.29 16.23
C THR A 413 19.48 4.43 17.45
N LYS A 414 19.37 5.06 18.61
CA LYS A 414 18.97 4.40 19.86
C LYS A 414 17.50 4.68 20.13
N VAL A 415 16.66 3.66 20.04
CA VAL A 415 15.25 3.71 20.40
C VAL A 415 15.05 3.10 21.77
N GLU A 416 14.54 3.90 22.74
CA GLU A 416 14.36 3.46 24.13
C GLU A 416 12.93 3.04 24.44
N ASP A 417 11.96 3.51 23.64
CA ASP A 417 10.53 3.28 23.79
C ASP A 417 9.96 2.33 22.72
N SER A 418 10.64 1.19 22.51
CA SER A 418 10.26 0.18 21.52
C SER A 418 8.89 -0.43 21.80
N VAL A 419 8.05 -0.53 20.76
CA VAL A 419 6.73 -1.18 20.81
C VAL A 419 6.61 -2.34 19.83
N GLY A 420 7.70 -2.72 19.19
CA GLY A 420 7.79 -3.81 18.24
C GLY A 420 9.06 -3.70 17.40
N LEU A 421 9.30 -4.72 16.58
CA LEU A 421 10.46 -4.80 15.70
C LEU A 421 10.05 -4.82 14.23
N GLY A 422 10.83 -4.13 13.38
CA GLY A 422 10.83 -4.28 11.94
C GLY A 422 12.11 -4.98 11.49
N SER A 423 12.08 -5.71 10.36
CA SER A 423 13.26 -6.43 9.87
C SER A 423 13.25 -6.73 8.38
N PHE A 424 12.22 -6.30 7.65
CA PHE A 424 12.19 -6.44 6.20
C PHE A 424 13.17 -5.47 5.54
N ILE A 425 13.61 -5.77 4.33
CA ILE A 425 14.42 -4.84 3.54
C ILE A 425 13.68 -3.51 3.37
N MET A 426 14.41 -2.41 3.23
CA MET A 426 13.81 -1.17 2.74
C MET A 426 13.52 -1.37 1.26
N ASP A 427 12.24 -1.46 0.92
CA ASP A 427 11.72 -1.82 -0.39
C ASP A 427 10.86 -0.71 -0.96
N SER A 428 11.21 -0.28 -2.17
CA SER A 428 10.40 0.61 -2.98
C SER A 428 10.29 0.08 -4.40
N HIS A 429 9.08 0.01 -4.90
CA HIS A 429 8.79 -0.35 -6.28
C HIS A 429 9.00 0.84 -7.24
N VAL A 430 8.99 0.56 -8.56
CA VAL A 430 9.18 1.58 -9.61
C VAL A 430 8.15 2.71 -9.47
N VAL A 431 8.59 3.91 -9.14
CA VAL A 431 7.72 5.08 -9.03
C VAL A 431 7.44 5.71 -10.39
N ARG A 432 8.45 5.73 -11.27
CA ARG A 432 8.35 6.25 -12.65
C ARG A 432 9.11 5.36 -13.63
N ARG A 433 8.61 5.30 -14.88
CA ARG A 433 9.40 4.88 -16.04
C ARG A 433 9.79 6.12 -16.80
N ILE A 434 11.07 6.31 -17.05
CA ILE A 434 11.65 7.52 -17.61
C ILE A 434 12.50 7.21 -18.86
N ILE A 435 12.86 8.25 -19.61
CA ILE A 435 13.73 8.11 -20.77
C ILE A 435 15.19 8.28 -20.33
N TYR A 436 16.01 7.25 -20.55
CA TYR A 436 17.46 7.34 -20.45
C TYR A 436 18.08 7.65 -21.80
N LYS A 437 18.95 8.65 -21.84
CA LYS A 437 19.74 9.02 -23.01
C LYS A 437 21.11 8.36 -22.94
N THR A 438 21.28 7.27 -23.67
CA THR A 438 22.48 6.42 -23.61
C THR A 438 23.78 7.11 -24.02
N ALA A 439 23.72 8.17 -24.86
CA ALA A 439 24.90 8.80 -25.47
C ALA A 439 25.72 9.70 -24.53
N LYS A 440 25.21 10.12 -23.37
CA LYS A 440 25.89 11.09 -22.49
C LYS A 440 26.18 10.62 -21.06
N GLU A 441 25.55 9.57 -20.58
CA GLU A 441 25.53 9.29 -19.15
C GLU A 441 26.36 8.08 -18.71
N GLY A 442 27.13 7.46 -19.58
CA GLY A 442 28.24 6.54 -19.24
C GLY A 442 28.03 5.44 -18.20
N ARG A 443 26.87 5.34 -17.58
CA ARG A 443 26.52 4.36 -16.57
C ARG A 443 25.13 3.78 -16.81
N ILE A 444 25.05 2.73 -17.61
CA ILE A 444 23.87 1.87 -17.63
C ILE A 444 23.95 0.96 -16.39
N THR A 445 23.78 1.52 -15.21
CA THR A 445 23.76 0.77 -13.95
C THR A 445 22.41 0.07 -13.72
N HIS A 446 21.46 0.20 -14.67
CA HIS A 446 20.08 -0.23 -14.47
C HIS A 446 19.71 -1.49 -15.24
N LEU A 447 20.53 -1.93 -16.17
CA LEU A 447 20.37 -3.26 -16.73
C LEU A 447 20.95 -4.26 -15.73
N ARG A 448 20.12 -5.06 -15.11
CA ARG A 448 20.56 -6.21 -14.34
C ARG A 448 21.07 -7.26 -15.34
N THR A 449 22.27 -7.06 -15.88
CA THR A 449 22.90 -8.04 -16.75
C THR A 449 23.22 -9.28 -15.93
N SER A 450 22.41 -10.28 -16.06
CA SER A 450 22.82 -11.64 -15.93
C SER A 450 23.87 -11.88 -17.00
N LYS A 451 24.65 -12.72 -17.03
CA LYS A 451 25.76 -13.23 -17.85
C LYS A 451 25.88 -12.61 -19.26
N PRO A 452 27.11 -12.31 -19.74
CA PRO A 452 27.34 -11.72 -21.06
C PRO A 452 26.71 -12.50 -22.23
N GLU A 453 26.57 -13.83 -22.08
CA GLU A 453 25.95 -14.73 -23.08
C GLU A 453 24.42 -14.52 -23.23
N GLU A 454 23.78 -13.86 -22.28
CA GLU A 454 22.33 -13.58 -22.32
C GLU A 454 21.99 -12.27 -23.06
N ILE A 455 23.00 -11.53 -23.57
CA ILE A 455 22.82 -10.26 -24.28
C ILE A 455 22.96 -10.47 -25.78
N THR A 456 21.90 -10.23 -26.55
CA THR A 456 21.97 -10.28 -28.01
C THR A 456 22.91 -9.20 -28.57
N GLU A 457 23.43 -9.41 -29.79
CA GLU A 457 24.23 -8.42 -30.50
C GLU A 457 23.48 -7.08 -30.65
N ALA A 458 22.20 -7.13 -31.05
CA ALA A 458 21.35 -5.94 -31.17
C ALA A 458 21.21 -5.17 -29.83
N GLN A 459 21.19 -5.86 -28.71
CA GLN A 459 21.16 -5.24 -27.37
C GLN A 459 22.51 -4.64 -26.98
N ARG A 460 23.62 -5.26 -27.37
CA ARG A 460 24.99 -4.72 -27.15
C ARG A 460 25.21 -3.45 -27.94
N ASP A 461 24.79 -3.43 -29.19
CA ASP A 461 25.03 -2.33 -30.12
C ASP A 461 24.00 -1.20 -30.05
N TRP A 462 23.04 -1.31 -29.15
CA TRP A 462 21.99 -0.29 -28.96
C TRP A 462 22.57 1.09 -28.59
N LYS A 463 22.31 2.07 -29.44
CA LYS A 463 22.80 3.46 -29.30
C LYS A 463 21.67 4.48 -29.04
N GLY A 464 20.43 4.06 -29.12
CA GLY A 464 19.25 4.93 -28.96
C GLY A 464 18.87 5.17 -27.50
N ASP A 465 17.88 6.03 -27.31
CA ASP A 465 17.23 6.23 -26.04
C ASP A 465 16.53 4.93 -25.58
N MET A 466 16.39 4.74 -24.29
CA MET A 466 15.76 3.55 -23.70
C MET A 466 14.87 3.89 -22.52
N VAL A 467 13.89 3.04 -22.24
CA VAL A 467 13.10 3.12 -21.03
C VAL A 467 13.94 2.69 -19.83
N GLY A 468 13.98 3.50 -18.81
CA GLY A 468 14.54 3.19 -17.51
C GLY A 468 13.51 3.34 -16.40
N VAL A 469 13.92 3.07 -15.18
CA VAL A 469 13.08 3.13 -13.99
C VAL A 469 13.66 4.08 -12.94
N GLU A 470 12.79 4.68 -12.17
CA GLU A 470 13.12 5.61 -11.09
C GLU A 470 12.34 5.24 -9.83
N GLY A 471 12.95 5.42 -8.66
CA GLY A 471 12.32 5.30 -7.35
C GLY A 471 12.37 3.91 -6.73
N GLN A 472 12.79 2.89 -7.47
CA GLN A 472 12.91 1.53 -6.94
C GLN A 472 14.23 1.34 -6.18
N PHE A 473 14.15 0.62 -5.09
CA PHE A 473 15.32 0.10 -4.36
C PHE A 473 14.95 -1.10 -3.49
N ASP A 474 15.93 -2.01 -3.32
CA ASP A 474 15.92 -3.09 -2.35
C ASP A 474 17.17 -2.95 -1.49
N TYR A 475 17.05 -2.42 -0.28
CA TYR A 475 18.19 -2.20 0.58
C TYR A 475 18.11 -3.03 1.87
N ALA A 476 19.10 -3.88 2.10
CA ALA A 476 19.11 -4.82 3.22
C ALA A 476 19.11 -4.10 4.58
N VAL A 477 18.27 -4.59 5.48
CA VAL A 477 18.28 -4.25 6.90
C VAL A 477 19.17 -5.27 7.63
N PRO A 478 20.27 -4.84 8.29
CA PRO A 478 21.30 -5.76 8.80
C PRO A 478 20.79 -6.64 9.95
N LYS A 479 19.91 -6.11 10.79
CA LYS A 479 19.29 -6.79 11.95
C LYS A 479 17.91 -6.21 12.23
N PRO A 480 17.05 -6.88 13.00
CA PRO A 480 15.80 -6.27 13.46
C PRO A 480 16.07 -4.92 14.13
N TYR A 481 15.24 -3.93 13.82
CA TYR A 481 15.29 -2.59 14.40
C TYR A 481 14.07 -2.31 15.23
N ARG A 482 14.21 -1.46 16.24
CA ARG A 482 13.15 -1.09 17.16
C ARG A 482 12.26 -0.01 16.57
N ILE A 483 10.94 -0.14 16.73
CA ILE A 483 9.96 0.87 16.36
C ILE A 483 9.52 1.60 17.62
N SER A 484 9.72 2.93 17.67
CA SER A 484 9.38 3.77 18.80
C SER A 484 7.86 3.92 18.98
N TYR A 485 7.37 3.94 20.22
CA TYR A 485 5.99 4.30 20.53
C TYR A 485 5.60 5.67 19.96
N ARG A 486 6.53 6.62 19.95
CA ARG A 486 6.31 7.97 19.41
C ARG A 486 5.97 7.98 17.93
N CYS A 487 6.29 6.92 17.18
CA CYS A 487 5.88 6.79 15.78
C CYS A 487 4.38 6.55 15.60
N LEU A 488 3.68 6.04 16.63
CA LEU A 488 2.27 5.66 16.55
C LEU A 488 1.31 6.80 16.94
N ARG A 489 1.82 7.92 17.41
CA ARG A 489 1.02 9.01 17.97
C ARG A 489 1.32 10.36 17.32
N PRO A 490 0.30 11.22 17.12
CA PRO A 490 0.52 12.58 16.67
C PRO A 490 1.24 13.42 17.74
N LYS A 491 1.70 14.60 17.36
CA LYS A 491 2.11 15.60 18.32
C LYS A 491 0.94 15.93 19.24
N LYS A 492 1.24 16.19 20.53
CA LYS A 492 0.20 16.52 21.52
C LYS A 492 -0.56 17.81 21.17
N SER A 493 0.11 18.73 20.47
CA SER A 493 -0.52 19.94 19.91
C SER A 493 -1.55 19.65 18.82
N ASP A 494 -1.46 18.50 18.14
CA ASP A 494 -2.32 18.16 17.02
C ASP A 494 -3.51 17.31 17.45
N CYS A 495 -3.27 16.23 18.24
CA CYS A 495 -4.32 15.40 18.76
C CYS A 495 -3.88 14.60 19.98
N VAL A 496 -4.70 14.56 21.04
CA VAL A 496 -4.38 13.92 22.32
C VAL A 496 -4.94 12.52 22.49
N ASN A 497 -5.77 12.04 21.57
CA ASN A 497 -6.49 10.77 21.69
C ASN A 497 -6.59 9.99 20.38
N LEU A 498 -5.60 10.12 19.51
CA LEU A 498 -5.48 9.34 18.26
C LEU A 498 -4.20 8.49 18.29
N LEU A 499 -4.29 7.23 17.84
CA LEU A 499 -3.17 6.34 17.54
C LEU A 499 -3.24 5.89 16.07
N VAL A 500 -2.08 5.76 15.42
CA VAL A 500 -1.98 5.47 13.98
C VAL A 500 -0.98 4.33 13.76
N PRO A 501 -1.37 3.05 13.96
CA PRO A 501 -0.43 1.92 13.92
C PRO A 501 -0.09 1.42 12.51
N THR A 502 -0.75 1.88 11.45
CA THR A 502 -0.49 1.48 10.06
C THR A 502 0.41 2.49 9.34
N VAL A 503 -0.06 3.71 9.17
CA VAL A 503 0.67 4.78 8.48
C VAL A 503 1.42 5.64 9.48
N ILE A 504 2.32 4.99 10.23
CA ILE A 504 3.08 5.59 11.32
C ILE A 504 3.95 6.77 10.87
N SER A 505 4.45 7.51 11.84
CA SER A 505 5.43 8.58 11.60
C SER A 505 6.76 8.00 11.13
N SER A 506 6.99 8.05 9.82
CA SER A 506 8.17 7.49 9.17
C SER A 506 8.46 8.21 7.84
N THR A 507 9.71 8.10 7.38
CA THR A 507 10.10 8.51 6.03
C THR A 507 9.70 7.45 5.00
N HIS A 508 9.70 7.83 3.72
CA HIS A 508 9.41 6.91 2.61
C HIS A 508 10.26 5.61 2.64
N PRO A 509 11.60 5.66 2.74
CA PRO A 509 12.39 4.44 2.76
C PRO A 509 12.15 3.58 4.01
N ALA A 510 12.00 4.18 5.18
CA ALA A 510 11.72 3.45 6.41
C ALA A 510 10.32 2.80 6.37
N PHE A 511 9.33 3.48 5.78
CA PHE A 511 8.00 2.92 5.56
C PHE A 511 8.07 1.68 4.66
N GLY A 512 8.92 1.67 3.63
CA GLY A 512 9.16 0.52 2.77
C GLY A 512 9.56 -0.74 3.52
N SER A 513 10.26 -0.61 4.66
CA SER A 513 10.64 -1.74 5.53
C SER A 513 9.55 -2.14 6.52
N MET A 514 8.79 -1.18 7.05
CA MET A 514 7.85 -1.47 8.13
C MET A 514 6.41 -1.80 7.67
N ARG A 515 6.05 -1.53 6.42
CA ARG A 515 4.70 -1.71 5.84
C ARG A 515 4.26 -3.17 5.65
N MET A 516 4.83 -4.08 6.40
CA MET A 516 4.52 -5.50 6.36
C MET A 516 3.32 -5.83 7.24
N GLU A 517 2.39 -6.67 6.76
CA GLU A 517 1.16 -7.01 7.48
C GLU A 517 1.40 -7.54 8.91
N PRO A 518 2.43 -8.39 9.17
CA PRO A 518 2.77 -8.78 10.54
C PRO A 518 3.24 -7.61 11.41
N VAL A 519 3.95 -6.64 10.84
CA VAL A 519 4.40 -5.44 11.58
C VAL A 519 3.20 -4.57 11.93
N PHE A 520 2.25 -4.37 11.01
CA PHE A 520 1.00 -3.69 11.32
C PHE A 520 0.25 -4.37 12.48
N MET A 521 0.21 -5.70 12.50
CA MET A 521 -0.43 -6.44 13.60
C MET A 521 0.30 -6.26 14.94
N ILE A 522 1.65 -6.24 14.95
CA ILE A 522 2.48 -5.93 16.11
C ILE A 522 2.14 -4.52 16.65
N LEU A 523 2.15 -3.52 15.77
CA LEU A 523 1.90 -2.13 16.14
C LEU A 523 0.45 -1.90 16.57
N GLY A 524 -0.51 -2.59 15.96
CA GLY A 524 -1.91 -2.58 16.37
C GLY A 524 -2.09 -3.10 17.80
N GLN A 525 -1.49 -4.24 18.13
CA GLN A 525 -1.52 -4.79 19.49
C GLN A 525 -0.94 -3.79 20.51
N SER A 526 0.17 -3.16 20.16
CA SER A 526 0.82 -2.16 21.01
C SER A 526 -0.03 -0.89 21.18
N ALA A 527 -0.69 -0.44 20.11
CA ALA A 527 -1.63 0.68 20.15
C ALA A 527 -2.86 0.37 21.04
N GLY A 528 -3.39 -0.86 20.96
CA GLY A 528 -4.49 -1.32 21.82
C GLY A 528 -4.16 -1.28 23.30
N ALA A 529 -2.94 -1.72 23.66
CA ALA A 529 -2.45 -1.65 25.05
C ALA A 529 -2.25 -0.18 25.50
N ALA A 530 -1.68 0.65 24.65
CA ALA A 530 -1.47 2.07 24.94
C ALA A 530 -2.80 2.83 25.13
N ALA A 531 -3.80 2.55 24.30
CA ALA A 531 -5.13 3.14 24.43
C ALA A 531 -5.78 2.78 25.77
N ALA A 532 -5.69 1.50 26.18
CA ALA A 532 -6.23 1.08 27.46
C ALA A 532 -5.57 1.79 28.64
N LEU A 533 -4.23 1.93 28.63
CA LEU A 533 -3.49 2.69 29.65
C LEU A 533 -3.88 4.18 29.68
N ALA A 534 -4.03 4.81 28.51
CA ALA A 534 -4.44 6.20 28.42
C ALA A 534 -5.84 6.41 29.02
N ILE A 535 -6.78 5.51 28.73
CA ILE A 535 -8.15 5.55 29.25
C ILE A 535 -8.18 5.35 30.76
N ASP A 536 -7.46 4.35 31.30
CA ASP A 536 -7.42 4.04 32.72
C ASP A 536 -6.81 5.18 33.55
N GLY A 537 -5.81 5.87 32.99
CA GLY A 537 -5.16 7.00 33.64
C GLY A 537 -5.86 8.35 33.39
N GLY A 538 -6.86 8.43 32.52
CA GLY A 538 -7.44 9.71 32.08
C GLY A 538 -6.43 10.59 31.34
N LEU A 539 -5.46 9.99 30.65
CA LEU A 539 -4.30 10.64 30.06
C LEU A 539 -4.48 10.88 28.55
N ALA A 540 -3.69 11.83 28.04
CA ALA A 540 -3.41 11.86 26.60
C ALA A 540 -2.57 10.62 26.21
N VAL A 541 -2.72 10.14 24.97
CA VAL A 541 -1.91 9.00 24.48
C VAL A 541 -0.40 9.30 24.51
N GLN A 542 -0.01 10.58 24.56
CA GLN A 542 1.38 11.00 24.68
C GLN A 542 1.94 10.88 26.11
N ASP A 543 1.08 10.85 27.11
CA ASP A 543 1.46 10.95 28.53
C ASP A 543 1.44 9.61 29.26
N ILE A 544 1.20 8.49 28.56
CA ILE A 544 1.21 7.18 29.19
C ILE A 544 2.61 6.81 29.68
N ASP A 545 2.66 6.04 30.76
CA ASP A 545 3.90 5.47 31.29
C ASP A 545 4.40 4.34 30.40
N TYR A 546 5.49 4.58 29.67
CA TYR A 546 6.09 3.56 28.79
C TYR A 546 6.55 2.32 29.55
N ALA A 547 7.01 2.42 30.80
CA ALA A 547 7.43 1.23 31.56
C ALA A 547 6.25 0.28 31.79
N LYS A 548 5.06 0.80 32.04
CA LYS A 548 3.83 0.02 32.13
C LYS A 548 3.44 -0.59 30.79
N LEU A 549 3.51 0.19 29.72
CA LEU A 549 3.25 -0.32 28.37
C LEU A 549 4.20 -1.46 28.03
N ARG A 550 5.50 -1.28 28.22
CA ARG A 550 6.53 -2.29 27.97
C ARG A 550 6.26 -3.58 28.74
N ALA A 551 5.91 -3.48 30.02
CA ALA A 551 5.61 -4.66 30.84
C ALA A 551 4.40 -5.45 30.30
N ILE A 552 3.34 -4.76 29.84
CA ILE A 552 2.18 -5.38 29.21
C ILE A 552 2.58 -6.08 27.90
N LEU A 553 3.32 -5.38 27.03
CA LEU A 553 3.71 -5.93 25.74
C LEU A 553 4.57 -7.19 25.86
N LEU A 554 5.54 -7.19 26.78
CA LEU A 554 6.36 -8.37 27.08
C LEU A 554 5.53 -9.53 27.61
N LYS A 555 4.58 -9.26 28.52
CA LYS A 555 3.64 -10.28 29.03
C LYS A 555 2.78 -10.89 27.93
N GLU A 556 2.38 -10.10 26.93
CA GLU A 556 1.62 -10.54 25.77
C GLU A 556 2.51 -11.15 24.64
N GLY A 557 3.80 -11.38 24.92
CA GLY A 557 4.72 -12.08 24.03
C GLY A 557 5.30 -11.22 22.89
N GLN A 558 5.19 -9.88 22.99
CA GLN A 558 5.84 -8.98 22.03
C GLN A 558 7.37 -9.00 22.18
N LEU A 559 8.07 -8.84 21.08
CA LEU A 559 9.52 -8.69 21.02
C LEU A 559 9.84 -7.20 20.87
N LEU A 560 10.65 -6.68 21.80
CA LEU A 560 10.92 -5.24 21.88
C LEU A 560 12.42 -4.90 21.76
N ASP A 561 13.28 -5.92 21.83
CA ASP A 561 14.74 -5.78 21.87
C ASP A 561 15.43 -6.66 20.83
#